data_ef800ff375e0c4ca97ff48d76609f730
#
_entry.id   ef800ff375e0c4ca97ff48d76609f730
#
_cell.length_a   1.000
_cell.length_b   1.000
_cell.length_c   1.000
_cell.angle_alpha   90.00
_cell.angle_beta   90.00
_cell.angle_gamma   90.00
#
_symmetry.space_group_name_H-M   'P 1'
#
loop_
_entity.id
_entity.type
_entity.pdbx_description
1 polymer ?
#
loop_
_entity_poly.entity_id
_entity_poly.type
_entity_poly.pdbx_seq_one_letter_code
_entity_poly.pdbx_strand_id
1 'polypeptide(L)' 'MKILLRNPRRELEVDAPMSVVALLQRLDLNRESVLVIRDGTIVPGDAVLDEADSIEIRPVISGGAL' A
#
# COMPACT_ATOMS: atom_id res chain seq x y z
N MET A 1 -2.63 -2.91 -11.65
CA MET A 1 -1.94 -3.59 -10.54
C MET A 1 -2.95 -3.98 -9.47
N LYS A 2 -2.69 -5.08 -8.82
CA LYS A 2 -3.60 -5.61 -7.80
C LYS A 2 -3.18 -5.10 -6.43
N ILE A 3 -4.14 -4.59 -5.68
CA ILE A 3 -3.89 -4.07 -4.33
C ILE A 3 -4.66 -4.94 -3.35
N LEU A 4 -3.95 -5.48 -2.37
CA LEU A 4 -4.55 -6.24 -1.30
C LEU A 4 -4.51 -5.39 -0.03
N LEU A 5 -5.67 -5.03 0.47
CA LEU A 5 -5.79 -4.32 1.73
C LEU A 5 -6.08 -5.34 2.83
N ARG A 6 -5.51 -5.08 4.00
CA ARG A 6 -5.75 -5.91 5.17
C ARG A 6 -6.57 -5.15 6.19
N ASN A 7 -7.38 -5.89 6.90
CA ASN A 7 -8.07 -5.40 8.11
C ASN A 7 -9.09 -4.30 7.83
N PRO A 8 -10.18 -4.58 7.10
CA PRO A 8 -10.55 -5.90 6.60
C PRO A 8 -9.89 -6.20 5.27
N ARG A 9 -9.85 -7.47 4.93
CA ARG A 9 -9.25 -7.89 3.69
C ARG A 9 -10.08 -7.44 2.51
N ARG A 10 -9.46 -6.73 1.58
CA ARG A 10 -10.11 -6.27 0.37
C ARG A 10 -9.12 -6.31 -0.77
N GLU A 11 -9.60 -6.65 -1.95
CA GLU A 11 -8.77 -6.62 -3.15
C GLU A 11 -9.30 -5.54 -4.08
N LEU A 12 -8.40 -4.74 -4.59
CA LEU A 12 -8.73 -3.65 -5.51
C LEU A 12 -7.85 -3.75 -6.74
N GLU A 13 -8.36 -3.21 -7.84
CA GLU A 13 -7.60 -3.07 -9.07
C GLU A 13 -7.39 -1.60 -9.31
N VAL A 14 -6.14 -1.17 -9.48
CA VAL A 14 -5.79 0.23 -9.67
C VAL A 14 -4.86 0.34 -10.86
N ASP A 15 -5.07 1.39 -11.66
CA ASP A 15 -4.25 1.63 -12.83
C ASP A 15 -2.81 1.99 -12.42
N ALA A 16 -1.86 1.55 -13.22
CA ALA A 16 -0.45 1.85 -13.03
C ALA A 16 0.09 2.46 -14.32
N PRO A 17 1.25 3.11 -14.29
CA PRO A 17 2.15 3.24 -13.12
C PRO A 17 1.76 4.38 -12.20
N MET A 18 2.16 4.29 -10.96
CA MET A 18 2.02 5.38 -10.01
C MET A 18 2.97 5.17 -8.85
N SER A 19 3.30 6.26 -8.13
CA SER A 19 4.13 6.14 -6.96
C SER A 19 3.31 5.61 -5.78
N VAL A 20 4.01 5.11 -4.76
CA VAL A 20 3.36 4.65 -3.55
C VAL A 20 2.55 5.78 -2.91
N VAL A 21 3.13 6.98 -2.86
CA VAL A 21 2.43 8.14 -2.29
C VAL A 21 1.13 8.41 -3.06
N ALA A 22 1.19 8.37 -4.39
CA ALA A 22 0.00 8.61 -5.20
C ALA A 22 -1.05 7.54 -4.94
N LEU A 23 -0.63 6.29 -4.81
CA LEU A 23 -1.57 5.21 -4.50
C LEU A 23 -2.26 5.44 -3.17
N LEU A 24 -1.51 5.79 -2.14
CA LEU A 24 -2.09 6.00 -0.83
C LEU A 24 -3.04 7.19 -0.82
N GLN A 25 -2.72 8.25 -1.56
CA GLN A 25 -3.61 9.39 -1.69
C GLN A 25 -4.91 8.98 -2.38
N ARG A 26 -4.81 8.16 -3.40
CA ARG A 26 -5.99 7.69 -4.13
C ARG A 26 -6.90 6.86 -3.24
N LEU A 27 -6.32 6.10 -2.32
CA LEU A 27 -7.07 5.25 -1.40
C LEU A 27 -7.45 5.98 -0.12
N ASP A 28 -7.06 7.25 0.00
CA ASP A 28 -7.33 8.05 1.20
C ASP A 28 -6.72 7.42 2.44
N LEU A 29 -5.48 6.95 2.31
CA LEU A 29 -4.77 6.32 3.41
C LEU A 29 -3.61 7.19 3.84
N ASN A 30 -3.35 7.22 5.14
CA ASN A 30 -2.22 7.96 5.70
C ASN A 30 -0.97 7.10 5.61
N ARG A 31 0.06 7.60 4.90
CA ARG A 31 1.28 6.82 4.68
C ARG A 31 1.99 6.48 5.99
N GLU A 32 1.75 7.22 7.05
CA GLU A 32 2.35 6.94 8.34
C GLU A 32 1.62 5.83 9.10
N SER A 33 0.46 5.46 8.61
CA SER A 33 -0.37 4.47 9.27
C SER A 33 -0.37 3.12 8.57
N VAL A 34 0.36 2.99 7.47
CA VAL A 34 0.34 1.76 6.70
C VAL A 34 1.74 1.40 6.22
N LEU A 35 1.94 0.13 5.95
CA LEU A 35 3.12 -0.38 5.26
C LEU A 35 2.69 -0.83 3.87
N VAL A 36 3.48 -0.47 2.87
CA VAL A 36 3.24 -0.89 1.49
C VAL A 36 4.29 -1.92 1.12
N ILE A 37 3.84 -3.10 0.72
CA ILE A 37 4.71 -4.25 0.51
C ILE A 37 4.56 -4.73 -0.92
N ARG A 38 5.68 -4.92 -1.60
CA ARG A 38 5.74 -5.51 -2.92
C ARG A 38 6.67 -6.70 -2.88
N ASP A 39 6.14 -7.90 -3.24
CA ASP A 39 6.92 -9.14 -3.25
C ASP A 39 7.60 -9.40 -1.91
N GLY A 40 6.88 -9.13 -0.82
CA GLY A 40 7.40 -9.38 0.51
C GLY A 40 8.38 -8.33 1.01
N THR A 41 8.60 -7.27 0.26
CA THR A 41 9.54 -6.21 0.62
C THR A 41 8.80 -4.89 0.79
N ILE A 42 9.08 -4.20 1.89
CA ILE A 42 8.51 -2.88 2.12
C ILE A 42 9.13 -1.90 1.14
N VAL A 43 8.30 -1.11 0.47
CA VAL A 43 8.77 -0.13 -0.50
C VAL A 43 8.53 1.28 0.01
N PRO A 44 9.43 2.22 -0.30
CA PRO A 44 9.29 3.61 0.16
C PRO A 44 8.23 4.37 -0.63
N GLY A 45 7.88 5.55 -0.13
CA GLY A 45 6.82 6.35 -0.73
C GLY A 45 7.10 6.80 -2.15
N ASP A 46 8.37 6.95 -2.51
CA ASP A 46 8.73 7.41 -3.85
C ASP A 46 8.94 6.26 -4.85
N ALA A 47 8.75 5.02 -4.41
CA ALA A 47 8.84 3.89 -5.32
C ALA A 47 7.72 3.97 -6.35
N VAL A 48 8.03 3.54 -7.58
CA VAL A 48 7.05 3.51 -8.66
C VAL A 48 6.53 2.08 -8.80
N LEU A 49 5.21 1.97 -8.84
CA LEU A 49 4.54 0.68 -8.95
C LEU A 49 4.09 0.46 -10.39
N ASP A 50 4.21 -0.77 -10.87
CA ASP A 50 3.92 -1.12 -12.24
C ASP A 50 2.66 -1.96 -12.36
N GLU A 51 2.18 -2.07 -13.59
CA GLU A 51 0.95 -2.80 -13.89
C GLU A 51 1.00 -4.25 -13.40
N ALA A 52 2.16 -4.89 -13.49
CA ALA A 52 2.30 -6.29 -13.12
C ALA A 52 2.50 -6.50 -11.63
N ASP A 53 2.61 -5.42 -10.86
CA ASP A 53 2.89 -5.55 -9.43
C ASP A 53 1.67 -6.02 -8.66
N SER A 54 1.93 -6.78 -7.62
CA SER A 54 0.93 -7.11 -6.60
C SER A 54 1.37 -6.43 -5.31
N ILE A 55 0.51 -5.58 -4.78
CA ILE A 55 0.85 -4.72 -3.66
C ILE A 55 -0.02 -5.11 -2.48
N GLU A 56 0.61 -5.23 -1.31
CA GLU A 56 -0.13 -5.45 -0.08
C GLU A 56 0.02 -4.23 0.81
N ILE A 57 -1.08 -3.75 1.36
CA ILE A 57 -1.08 -2.61 2.27
C ILE A 57 -1.55 -3.11 3.63
N ARG A 58 -0.70 -2.98 4.63
CA ARG A 58 -0.98 -3.47 5.97
C ARG A 58 -1.03 -2.29 6.94
N PRO A 59 -1.99 -2.28 7.85
CA PRO A 59 -2.02 -1.22 8.84
C PRO A 59 -0.87 -1.38 9.84
N VAL A 60 -0.36 -0.26 10.30
CA VAL A 60 0.63 -0.23 11.35
C VAL A 60 -0.07 0.20 12.62
N ILE A 61 -0.04 -0.63 13.63
CA ILE A 61 -0.65 -0.30 14.91
C ILE A 61 0.43 0.31 15.78
N SER A 62 0.59 1.62 15.62
CA SER A 62 1.60 2.32 16.40
C SER A 62 0.98 2.80 17.71
N GLY A 63 1.77 2.87 18.71
CA GLY A 63 1.33 3.39 19.99
C GLY A 63 0.39 2.48 20.71
N GLY A 64 -0.11 1.53 20.06
CA GLY A 64 -0.94 0.58 20.72
C GLY A 64 -0.19 -0.10 21.82
N ALA A 65 1.02 0.05 21.72
CA ALA A 65 1.79 -0.47 22.78
C ALA A 65 1.58 0.32 23.99
N LEU A 66 1.32 0.40 24.18
CA LEU A 66 1.41 1.18 25.24
C LEU A 66 0.90 0.89 26.11
#